data_de6eb1d5abf1bb2372264044aca0c706
#
_entry.id   de6eb1d5abf1bb2372264044aca0c706
#
_cell.length_a   1.000
_cell.length_b   1.000
_cell.length_c   1.000
_cell.angle_alpha   90.00
_cell.angle_beta   90.00
_cell.angle_gamma   90.00
#
_symmetry.space_group_name_H-M   'P 1'
#
loop_
_entity.id
_entity.type
_entity.pdbx_description
1 polymer ?
#
loop_
_entity_poly.entity_id
_entity_poly.type
_entity_poly.pdbx_seq_one_letter_code
_entity_poly.pdbx_strand_id
1 'polypeptide(L)'
;MFHFISGIFVKFTRKHISKLMSLAAGILISIIFIEMLPEFARQALETNYLLFILPLMGFVAFHSIRAYNYKHIKTKKELKGRFRKNHILAFFMEHFIIGFILTISFKTPVVSLLLFLPFILLTISSSILLRIIDKTSKSNILKLALGSSTLLGAITATLFSFNELFYIGSFGYVLGSLIYIVSRDIMPAEEKKESLLFFVIGLIFTSALLLIKGVL
;
A
#
# COMPACT_ATOMS: atom_id res chain seq x y z
N MET A 1 -14.06 -9.24 -2.51
CA MET A 1 -14.89 -8.91 -3.68
C MET A 1 -14.03 -8.54 -4.91
N PHE A 2 -13.09 -7.59 -4.83
CA PHE A 2 -12.25 -7.16 -5.96
C PHE A 2 -11.38 -8.25 -6.60
N HIS A 3 -10.92 -9.25 -5.86
CA HIS A 3 -10.19 -10.39 -6.42
C HIS A 3 -11.00 -11.26 -7.39
N PHE A 4 -12.33 -11.31 -7.24
CA PHE A 4 -13.22 -12.00 -8.18
C PHE A 4 -13.50 -11.18 -9.44
N ILE A 5 -13.64 -9.86 -9.26
CA ILE A 5 -13.96 -8.91 -10.36
C ILE A 5 -12.72 -8.65 -11.23
N SER A 6 -11.50 -8.75 -10.67
CA SER A 6 -10.24 -8.53 -11.40
C SER A 6 -10.10 -9.41 -12.66
N GLY A 7 -10.82 -10.55 -12.71
CA GLY A 7 -10.82 -11.43 -13.88
C GLY A 7 -11.42 -10.82 -15.15
N ILE A 8 -12.44 -10.00 -14.97
CA ILE A 8 -13.20 -9.37 -16.06
C ILE A 8 -12.43 -8.13 -16.59
N PHE A 9 -11.78 -7.41 -15.69
CA PHE A 9 -11.02 -6.19 -16.02
C PHE A 9 -9.61 -6.41 -16.58
N VAL A 10 -9.08 -7.65 -16.55
CA VAL A 10 -7.69 -7.95 -16.93
C VAL A 10 -7.33 -7.52 -18.36
N LYS A 11 -8.24 -7.63 -19.32
CA LYS A 11 -7.94 -7.21 -20.71
C LYS A 11 -7.84 -5.70 -20.86
N PHE A 12 -8.75 -4.96 -20.24
CA PHE A 12 -8.77 -3.49 -20.29
C PHE A 12 -7.63 -2.90 -19.45
N THR A 13 -7.37 -3.47 -18.29
CA THR A 13 -6.40 -2.95 -17.31
C THR A 13 -4.96 -3.15 -17.77
N ARG A 14 -4.63 -4.22 -18.52
CA ARG A 14 -3.26 -4.47 -19.00
C ARG A 14 -2.68 -3.32 -19.83
N LYS A 15 -3.49 -2.67 -20.66
CA LYS A 15 -3.03 -1.57 -21.53
C LYS A 15 -2.80 -0.28 -20.74
N HIS A 16 -3.58 -0.05 -19.69
CA HIS A 16 -3.60 1.22 -18.95
C HIS A 16 -3.07 1.12 -17.52
N ILE A 17 -2.69 -0.10 -17.05
CA ILE A 17 -2.31 -0.32 -15.66
C ILE A 17 -1.12 0.54 -15.23
N SER A 18 -0.13 0.73 -16.10
CA SER A 18 1.04 1.57 -15.81
C SER A 18 0.63 3.02 -15.54
N LYS A 19 -0.28 3.58 -16.35
CA LYS A 19 -0.80 4.94 -16.19
C LYS A 19 -1.61 5.08 -14.90
N LEU A 20 -2.48 4.11 -14.61
CA LEU A 20 -3.29 4.08 -13.39
C LEU A 20 -2.44 3.94 -12.14
N MET A 21 -1.41 3.08 -12.19
CA MET A 21 -0.47 2.91 -11.07
C MET A 21 0.34 4.18 -10.83
N SER A 22 0.77 4.87 -11.89
CA SER A 22 1.47 6.14 -11.76
C SER A 22 0.58 7.24 -11.18
N LEU A 23 -0.69 7.30 -11.60
CA LEU A 23 -1.68 8.18 -10.98
C LEU A 23 -1.85 7.88 -9.49
N ALA A 24 -2.00 6.60 -9.13
CA ALA A 24 -2.10 6.16 -7.75
C ALA A 24 -0.87 6.52 -6.92
N ALA A 25 0.33 6.40 -7.49
CA ALA A 25 1.57 6.81 -6.85
C ALA A 25 1.58 8.31 -6.52
N GLY A 26 1.16 9.16 -7.47
CA GLY A 26 1.06 10.60 -7.25
C GLY A 26 0.07 10.96 -6.14
N ILE A 27 -1.09 10.30 -6.13
CA ILE A 27 -2.11 10.46 -5.07
C ILE A 27 -1.53 10.06 -3.71
N LEU A 28 -0.94 8.86 -3.61
CA LEU A 28 -0.40 8.35 -2.35
C LEU A 28 0.74 9.21 -1.80
N ILE A 29 1.67 9.65 -2.65
CA ILE A 29 2.77 10.54 -2.24
C ILE A 29 2.21 11.85 -1.66
N SER A 30 1.24 12.47 -2.33
CA SER A 30 0.63 13.69 -1.82
C SER A 30 0.00 13.47 -0.43
N ILE A 31 -0.74 12.39 -0.23
CA ILE A 31 -1.35 12.07 1.05
C ILE A 31 -0.29 11.79 2.12
N ILE A 32 0.75 11.04 1.78
CA ILE A 32 1.86 10.73 2.71
C ILE A 32 2.52 12.03 3.20
N PHE A 33 2.90 12.93 2.29
CA PHE A 33 3.67 14.10 2.64
C PHE A 33 2.84 15.27 3.17
N ILE A 34 1.60 15.44 2.74
CA ILE A 34 0.76 16.59 3.12
C ILE A 34 -0.13 16.29 4.32
N GLU A 35 -0.59 15.05 4.48
CA GLU A 35 -1.53 14.67 5.55
C GLU A 35 -0.89 13.73 6.59
N MET A 36 -0.36 12.57 6.14
CA MET A 36 0.04 11.53 7.09
C MET A 36 1.33 11.87 7.85
N LEU A 37 2.35 12.37 7.16
CA LEU A 37 3.64 12.68 7.79
C LEU A 37 3.53 13.86 8.77
N PRO A 38 2.86 14.98 8.45
CA PRO A 38 2.64 16.06 9.40
C PRO A 38 1.81 15.62 10.62
N GLU A 39 0.73 14.85 10.40
CA GLU A 39 -0.11 14.36 11.51
C GLU A 39 0.66 13.40 12.42
N PHE A 40 1.45 12.47 11.84
CA PHE A 40 2.33 11.62 12.62
C PHE A 40 3.35 12.43 13.43
N ALA A 41 4.02 13.40 12.78
CA ALA A 41 5.03 14.23 13.43
C ALA A 41 4.45 15.01 14.60
N ARG A 42 3.27 15.62 14.44
CA ARG A 42 2.55 16.32 15.49
C ARG A 42 2.29 15.39 16.69
N GLN A 43 1.67 14.24 16.45
CA GLN A 43 1.35 13.28 17.52
C GLN A 43 2.61 12.72 18.20
N ALA A 44 3.65 12.42 17.43
CA ALA A 44 4.90 11.89 17.98
C ALA A 44 5.64 12.91 18.85
N LEU A 45 5.65 14.19 18.48
CA LEU A 45 6.25 15.26 19.28
C LEU A 45 5.49 15.49 20.57
N GLU A 46 4.16 15.43 20.55
CA GLU A 46 3.30 15.60 21.73
C GLU A 46 3.39 14.42 22.70
N THR A 47 3.65 13.19 22.20
CA THR A 47 3.62 11.96 22.99
C THR A 47 5.03 11.50 23.39
N ASN A 48 5.87 11.16 22.42
CA ASN A 48 7.23 10.67 22.65
C ASN A 48 8.08 10.75 21.37
N TYR A 49 9.16 11.52 21.42
CA TYR A 49 10.09 11.68 20.29
C TYR A 49 10.67 10.38 19.77
N LEU A 50 10.83 9.34 20.61
CA LEU A 50 11.35 8.04 20.19
C LEU A 50 10.45 7.34 19.16
N LEU A 51 9.20 7.76 19.04
CA LEU A 51 8.28 7.23 18.02
C LEU A 51 8.77 7.49 16.58
N PHE A 52 9.63 8.48 16.34
CA PHE A 52 10.22 8.74 15.03
C PHE A 52 11.09 7.59 14.49
N ILE A 53 11.50 6.63 15.35
CA ILE A 53 12.18 5.42 14.89
C ILE A 53 11.25 4.48 14.10
N LEU A 54 9.93 4.53 14.37
CA LEU A 54 8.98 3.56 13.83
C LEU A 54 8.73 3.69 12.32
N PRO A 55 8.66 4.88 11.71
CA PRO A 55 8.68 5.00 10.24
C PRO A 55 9.94 4.40 9.62
N LEU A 56 11.09 4.62 10.23
CA LEU A 56 12.33 4.01 9.77
C LEU A 56 12.26 2.47 9.87
N MET A 57 11.76 1.94 10.99
CA MET A 57 11.59 0.50 11.17
C MET A 57 10.62 -0.10 10.13
N GLY A 58 9.50 0.56 9.84
CA GLY A 58 8.56 0.14 8.81
C GLY A 58 9.21 0.09 7.42
N PHE A 59 9.92 1.14 7.04
CA PHE A 59 10.67 1.20 5.79
C PHE A 59 11.71 0.08 5.68
N VAL A 60 12.55 -0.08 6.71
CA VAL A 60 13.63 -1.09 6.74
C VAL A 60 13.07 -2.50 6.76
N ALA A 61 11.98 -2.76 7.46
CA ALA A 61 11.35 -4.08 7.50
C ALA A 61 10.92 -4.54 6.10
N PHE A 62 10.20 -3.69 5.37
CA PHE A 62 9.76 -4.02 4.00
C PHE A 62 10.93 -4.12 3.03
N HIS A 63 11.91 -3.24 3.14
CA HIS A 63 13.15 -3.32 2.37
C HIS A 63 13.89 -4.64 2.62
N SER A 64 14.06 -5.02 3.88
CA SER A 64 14.79 -6.23 4.28
C SER A 64 14.09 -7.50 3.82
N ILE A 65 12.76 -7.61 3.99
CA ILE A 65 11.96 -8.73 3.50
C ILE A 65 12.17 -8.89 1.99
N ARG A 66 12.15 -7.79 1.27
CA ARG A 66 12.33 -7.82 -0.18
C ARG A 66 13.76 -8.17 -0.58
N ALA A 67 14.77 -7.55 0.04
CA ALA A 67 16.18 -7.85 -0.20
C ALA A 67 16.52 -9.31 0.09
N TYR A 68 15.99 -9.86 1.19
CA TYR A 68 16.12 -11.29 1.52
C TYR A 68 15.55 -12.18 0.43
N ASN A 69 14.37 -11.84 -0.09
CA ASN A 69 13.72 -12.60 -1.16
C ASN A 69 14.57 -12.61 -2.44
N TYR A 70 15.19 -11.48 -2.81
CA TYR A 70 16.06 -11.42 -3.99
C TYR A 70 17.37 -12.18 -3.83
N LYS A 71 18.01 -12.13 -2.65
CA LYS A 71 19.32 -12.72 -2.41
C LYS A 71 19.34 -14.25 -2.40
N HIS A 72 18.26 -14.90 -1.99
CA HIS A 72 18.20 -16.35 -1.77
C HIS A 72 17.62 -17.14 -2.94
N ILE A 73 17.50 -16.53 -4.10
CA ILE A 73 16.93 -17.13 -5.30
C ILE A 73 18.06 -17.60 -6.21
N LYS A 74 18.41 -18.91 -6.14
CA LYS A 74 19.49 -19.49 -6.96
C LYS A 74 19.00 -20.28 -8.18
N THR A 75 17.77 -20.78 -8.23
CA THR A 75 17.25 -21.55 -9.36
C THR A 75 15.83 -21.18 -9.75
N LYS A 76 15.52 -21.25 -11.08
CA LYS A 76 14.18 -20.91 -11.63
C LYS A 76 13.03 -21.74 -11.01
N LYS A 77 13.28 -22.92 -10.48
CA LYS A 77 12.26 -23.82 -9.90
C LYS A 77 12.04 -23.57 -8.41
N GLU A 78 13.08 -23.32 -7.65
CA GLU A 78 13.01 -22.83 -6.25
C GLU A 78 12.47 -21.40 -6.20
N LEU A 79 12.82 -20.60 -7.22
CA LEU A 79 12.28 -19.28 -7.49
C LEU A 79 10.75 -19.28 -7.42
N LYS A 80 10.10 -20.20 -8.17
CA LYS A 80 8.63 -20.27 -8.21
C LYS A 80 8.00 -20.61 -6.86
N GLY A 81 8.55 -21.54 -6.11
CA GLY A 81 7.94 -22.01 -4.87
C GLY A 81 8.13 -21.05 -3.67
N ARG A 82 9.36 -20.56 -3.42
CA ARG A 82 9.67 -19.61 -2.35
C ARG A 82 9.18 -18.21 -2.66
N PHE A 83 9.36 -17.75 -3.89
CA PHE A 83 8.84 -16.47 -4.37
C PHE A 83 7.33 -16.41 -4.20
N ARG A 84 6.62 -17.50 -4.48
CA ARG A 84 5.18 -17.62 -4.27
C ARG A 84 4.79 -17.45 -2.80
N LYS A 85 5.41 -18.20 -1.86
CA LYS A 85 5.07 -18.13 -0.44
C LYS A 85 5.34 -16.74 0.15
N ASN A 86 6.53 -16.20 -0.13
CA ASN A 86 6.94 -14.90 0.37
C ASN A 86 6.14 -13.76 -0.23
N HIS A 87 5.76 -13.90 -1.51
CA HIS A 87 4.91 -12.90 -2.18
C HIS A 87 3.48 -12.93 -1.65
N ILE A 88 2.94 -14.11 -1.35
CA ILE A 88 1.63 -14.27 -0.72
C ILE A 88 1.63 -13.67 0.68
N LEU A 89 2.66 -13.93 1.48
CA LEU A 89 2.79 -13.35 2.82
C LEU A 89 2.93 -11.83 2.77
N ALA A 90 3.80 -11.31 1.91
CA ALA A 90 3.97 -9.87 1.72
C ALA A 90 2.67 -9.22 1.27
N PHE A 91 1.96 -9.83 0.34
CA PHE A 91 0.66 -9.37 -0.14
C PHE A 91 -0.41 -9.37 0.97
N PHE A 92 -0.46 -10.45 1.77
CA PHE A 92 -1.37 -10.52 2.91
C PHE A 92 -1.09 -9.39 3.91
N MET A 93 0.19 -9.20 4.28
CA MET A 93 0.60 -8.16 5.22
C MET A 93 0.31 -6.75 4.67
N GLU A 94 0.59 -6.51 3.41
CA GLU A 94 0.29 -5.25 2.73
C GLU A 94 -1.20 -4.91 2.80
N HIS A 95 -2.07 -5.87 2.45
CA HIS A 95 -3.52 -5.66 2.46
C HIS A 95 -4.09 -5.57 3.88
N PHE A 96 -3.53 -6.32 4.84
CA PHE A 96 -3.86 -6.19 6.25
C PHE A 96 -3.55 -4.77 6.76
N ILE A 97 -2.36 -4.28 6.45
CA ILE A 97 -1.92 -2.92 6.80
C ILE A 97 -2.83 -1.88 6.15
N ILE A 98 -3.19 -2.05 4.88
CA ILE A 98 -4.12 -1.16 4.19
C ILE A 98 -5.47 -1.08 4.93
N GLY A 99 -6.04 -2.22 5.30
CA GLY A 99 -7.30 -2.27 6.05
C GLY A 99 -7.19 -1.60 7.42
N PHE A 100 -6.10 -1.84 8.12
CA PHE A 100 -5.80 -1.23 9.40
C PHE A 100 -5.70 0.30 9.29
N ILE A 101 -4.93 0.80 8.30
CA ILE A 101 -4.78 2.24 8.07
C ILE A 101 -6.09 2.89 7.68
N LEU A 102 -6.81 2.33 6.71
CA LEU A 102 -8.07 2.90 6.28
C LEU A 102 -9.01 3.12 7.46
N THR A 103 -9.07 2.15 8.38
CA THR A 103 -9.93 2.24 9.57
C THR A 103 -9.49 3.33 10.54
N ILE A 104 -8.17 3.46 10.74
CA ILE A 104 -7.61 4.49 11.61
C ILE A 104 -7.72 5.90 11.00
N SER A 105 -7.55 6.01 9.69
CA SER A 105 -7.56 7.29 8.95
C SER A 105 -8.97 7.81 8.66
N PHE A 106 -10.03 7.12 9.06
CA PHE A 106 -11.42 7.53 8.85
C PHE A 106 -11.85 8.81 9.58
N LYS A 107 -10.90 9.58 10.12
CA LYS A 107 -11.21 10.86 10.78
C LYS A 107 -11.79 11.91 9.82
N THR A 108 -11.43 11.87 8.53
CA THR A 108 -12.00 12.78 7.52
C THR A 108 -12.43 12.00 6.27
N PRO A 109 -13.70 12.16 5.83
CA PRO A 109 -14.23 11.44 4.66
C PRO A 109 -13.43 11.68 3.37
N VAL A 110 -12.89 12.89 3.20
CA VAL A 110 -12.11 13.26 2.01
C VAL A 110 -10.82 12.47 1.93
N VAL A 111 -10.05 12.38 3.02
CA VAL A 111 -8.79 11.62 3.05
C VAL A 111 -9.06 10.13 2.85
N SER A 112 -10.11 9.59 3.47
CA SER A 112 -10.50 8.20 3.30
C SER A 112 -10.86 7.86 1.85
N LEU A 113 -11.58 8.73 1.18
CA LEU A 113 -11.93 8.56 -0.24
C LEU A 113 -10.69 8.65 -1.14
N LEU A 114 -9.79 9.59 -0.88
CA LEU A 114 -8.55 9.76 -1.63
C LEU A 114 -7.61 8.55 -1.44
N LEU A 115 -7.55 7.96 -0.25
CA LEU A 115 -6.78 6.73 0.02
C LEU A 115 -7.40 5.49 -0.64
N PHE A 116 -8.72 5.45 -0.77
CA PHE A 116 -9.43 4.29 -1.30
C PHE A 116 -9.04 3.99 -2.76
N LEU A 117 -8.92 5.02 -3.61
CA LEU A 117 -8.57 4.85 -5.02
C LEU A 117 -7.18 4.23 -5.23
N PRO A 118 -6.08 4.76 -4.66
CA PRO A 118 -4.76 4.13 -4.75
C PRO A 118 -4.73 2.70 -4.23
N PHE A 119 -5.41 2.42 -3.12
CA PHE A 119 -5.42 1.08 -2.54
C PHE A 119 -6.19 0.07 -3.40
N ILE A 120 -7.27 0.48 -4.07
CA ILE A 120 -7.93 -0.36 -5.07
C ILE A 120 -6.97 -0.68 -6.22
N LEU A 121 -6.27 0.33 -6.75
CA LEU A 121 -5.34 0.14 -7.86
C LEU A 121 -4.17 -0.75 -7.46
N LEU A 122 -3.64 -0.59 -6.24
CA LEU A 122 -2.62 -1.45 -5.67
C LEU A 122 -3.11 -2.90 -5.57
N THR A 123 -4.31 -3.12 -5.05
CA THR A 123 -4.95 -4.45 -4.93
C THR A 123 -5.15 -5.11 -6.31
N ILE A 124 -5.58 -4.35 -7.31
CA ILE A 124 -5.72 -4.85 -8.69
C ILE A 124 -4.36 -5.24 -9.26
N SER A 125 -3.34 -4.40 -9.11
CA SER A 125 -1.98 -4.65 -9.59
C SER A 125 -1.38 -5.91 -8.97
N SER A 126 -1.44 -6.02 -7.66
CA SER A 126 -0.95 -7.18 -6.90
C SER A 126 -1.69 -8.47 -7.28
N SER A 127 -2.99 -8.39 -7.55
CA SER A 127 -3.80 -9.52 -8.03
C SER A 127 -3.39 -9.99 -9.42
N ILE A 128 -3.05 -9.05 -10.31
CA ILE A 128 -2.56 -9.37 -11.66
C ILE A 128 -1.18 -10.04 -11.57
N LEU A 129 -0.29 -9.51 -10.74
CA LEU A 129 1.04 -10.07 -10.52
C LEU A 129 0.97 -11.50 -9.97
N LEU A 130 0.11 -11.75 -8.98
CA LEU A 130 -0.14 -13.10 -8.47
C LEU A 130 -0.59 -14.08 -9.56
N ARG A 131 -1.47 -13.66 -10.47
CA ARG A 131 -1.91 -14.52 -11.59
C ARG A 131 -0.81 -14.81 -12.60
N ILE A 132 0.14 -13.86 -12.78
CA ILE A 132 1.29 -14.07 -13.67
C ILE A 132 2.26 -15.09 -13.07
N ILE A 133 2.49 -15.01 -11.75
CA ILE A 133 3.40 -15.89 -11.00
C ILE A 133 2.79 -17.29 -10.83
N ASP A 134 1.50 -17.36 -10.55
CA ASP A 134 0.80 -18.60 -10.26
C ASP A 134 -0.38 -18.85 -11.20
N LYS A 135 -0.03 -19.21 -12.44
CA LYS A 135 -1.02 -19.62 -13.47
C LYS A 135 -1.78 -20.88 -13.07
N THR A 136 -1.27 -21.68 -12.15
CA THR A 136 -1.79 -23.00 -11.77
C THR A 136 -2.60 -23.00 -10.49
N SER A 137 -2.56 -21.95 -9.68
CA SER A 137 -3.32 -21.89 -8.44
C SER A 137 -4.79 -21.62 -8.71
N LYS A 138 -5.56 -22.70 -8.75
CA LYS A 138 -7.02 -22.67 -8.70
C LYS A 138 -7.56 -22.56 -7.25
N SER A 139 -6.69 -22.36 -6.25
CA SER A 139 -7.09 -22.35 -4.85
C SER A 139 -7.96 -21.13 -4.51
N ASN A 140 -9.25 -21.37 -4.36
CA ASN A 140 -10.22 -20.37 -3.90
C ASN A 140 -9.94 -19.94 -2.44
N ILE A 141 -9.36 -20.83 -1.62
CA ILE A 141 -8.96 -20.55 -0.23
C ILE A 141 -7.89 -19.45 -0.20
N LEU A 142 -6.89 -19.52 -1.07
CA LEU A 142 -5.86 -18.49 -1.15
C LEU A 142 -6.43 -17.13 -1.56
N LYS A 143 -7.34 -17.10 -2.54
CA LYS A 143 -8.03 -15.88 -2.98
C LYS A 143 -8.90 -15.31 -1.87
N LEU A 144 -9.56 -16.18 -1.09
CA LEU A 144 -10.36 -15.77 0.05
C LEU A 144 -9.47 -15.19 1.16
N ALA A 145 -8.37 -15.88 1.52
CA ALA A 145 -7.43 -15.41 2.54
C ALA A 145 -6.82 -14.05 2.19
N LEU A 146 -6.42 -13.86 0.92
CA LEU A 146 -5.89 -12.58 0.45
C LEU A 146 -6.97 -11.49 0.36
N GLY A 147 -8.19 -11.86 -0.02
CA GLY A 147 -9.33 -10.93 -0.07
C GLY A 147 -9.84 -10.54 1.32
N SER A 148 -9.69 -11.39 2.33
CA SER A 148 -10.08 -11.11 3.71
C SER A 148 -9.02 -10.36 4.51
N SER A 149 -7.78 -10.30 4.04
CA SER A 149 -6.68 -9.65 4.78
C SER A 149 -6.96 -8.19 5.10
N THR A 150 -7.50 -7.42 4.15
CA THR A 150 -7.92 -6.02 4.36
C THR A 150 -9.03 -5.92 5.42
N LEU A 151 -10.01 -6.83 5.36
CA LEU A 151 -11.09 -6.88 6.34
C LEU A 151 -10.56 -7.25 7.74
N LEU A 152 -9.63 -8.21 7.82
CA LEU A 152 -8.98 -8.58 9.09
C LEU A 152 -8.20 -7.40 9.68
N GLY A 153 -7.50 -6.63 8.85
CA GLY A 153 -6.83 -5.41 9.29
C GLY A 153 -7.81 -4.38 9.85
N ALA A 154 -8.93 -4.16 9.16
CA ALA A 154 -9.98 -3.24 9.62
C ALA A 154 -10.63 -3.72 10.93
N ILE A 155 -10.98 -5.00 11.04
CA ILE A 155 -11.53 -5.59 12.27
C ILE A 155 -10.53 -5.46 13.41
N THR A 156 -9.25 -5.74 13.18
CA THR A 156 -8.21 -5.58 14.20
C THR A 156 -8.14 -4.15 14.70
N ALA A 157 -8.17 -3.18 13.79
CA ALA A 157 -8.15 -1.76 14.14
C ALA A 157 -9.38 -1.31 14.95
N THR A 158 -10.54 -1.96 14.76
CA THR A 158 -11.78 -1.61 15.49
C THR A 158 -11.92 -2.33 16.82
N LEU A 159 -11.49 -3.59 16.90
CA LEU A 159 -11.68 -4.43 18.10
C LEU A 159 -10.69 -4.13 19.22
N PHE A 160 -9.49 -3.67 18.89
CA PHE A 160 -8.48 -3.37 19.88
C PHE A 160 -8.52 -1.89 20.25
N SER A 161 -8.92 -1.60 21.49
CA SER A 161 -8.73 -0.28 22.12
C SER A 161 -7.24 -0.12 22.44
N PHE A 162 -6.46 0.25 21.45
CA PHE A 162 -5.04 0.51 21.64
C PHE A 162 -4.83 1.76 22.46
N ASN A 163 -3.83 1.74 23.37
CA ASN A 163 -3.38 2.96 24.00
C ASN A 163 -2.79 3.91 22.94
N GLU A 164 -2.75 5.19 23.25
CA GLU A 164 -2.30 6.24 22.33
C GLU A 164 -0.90 5.97 21.78
N LEU A 165 0.02 5.52 22.63
CA LEU A 165 1.39 5.18 22.24
C LEU A 165 1.45 4.07 21.19
N PHE A 166 0.65 3.01 21.36
CA PHE A 166 0.59 1.93 20.40
C PHE A 166 -0.05 2.37 19.07
N TYR A 167 -1.08 3.22 19.16
CA TYR A 167 -1.75 3.77 17.97
C TYR A 167 -0.78 4.61 17.14
N ILE A 168 -0.11 5.61 17.76
CA ILE A 168 0.85 6.47 17.06
C ILE A 168 2.02 5.66 16.55
N GLY A 169 2.51 4.70 17.32
CA GLY A 169 3.59 3.82 16.92
C GLY A 169 3.25 2.97 15.70
N SER A 170 2.07 2.36 15.69
CA SER A 170 1.57 1.59 14.55
C SER A 170 1.39 2.48 13.32
N PHE A 171 0.86 3.68 13.50
CA PHE A 171 0.71 4.65 12.43
C PHE A 171 2.06 5.03 11.81
N GLY A 172 3.09 5.30 12.64
CA GLY A 172 4.45 5.57 12.17
C GLY A 172 5.05 4.38 11.40
N TYR A 173 4.95 3.16 11.94
CA TYR A 173 5.45 1.95 11.26
C TYR A 173 4.81 1.76 9.88
N VAL A 174 3.52 1.96 9.82
CA VAL A 174 2.74 1.87 8.58
C VAL A 174 3.13 2.97 7.60
N LEU A 175 3.30 4.20 8.06
CA LEU A 175 3.75 5.33 7.25
C LEU A 175 5.09 5.01 6.55
N GLY A 176 6.07 4.50 7.29
CA GLY A 176 7.35 4.07 6.72
C GLY A 176 7.23 2.94 5.71
N SER A 177 6.36 1.97 6.00
CA SER A 177 6.05 0.87 5.07
C SER A 177 5.44 1.37 3.77
N LEU A 178 4.50 2.32 3.84
CA LEU A 178 3.88 2.94 2.66
C LEU A 178 4.88 3.74 1.84
N ILE A 179 5.76 4.52 2.49
CA ILE A 179 6.84 5.24 1.79
C ILE A 179 7.69 4.26 0.99
N TYR A 180 8.06 3.10 1.57
CA TYR A 180 8.81 2.08 0.85
C TYR A 180 8.03 1.51 -0.33
N ILE A 181 6.77 1.10 -0.11
CA ILE A 181 5.92 0.49 -1.15
C ILE A 181 5.73 1.46 -2.31
N VAL A 182 5.39 2.72 -2.02
CA VAL A 182 5.15 3.70 -3.07
C VAL A 182 6.41 3.99 -3.86
N SER A 183 7.53 4.28 -3.19
CA SER A 183 8.79 4.63 -3.84
C SER A 183 9.37 3.49 -4.68
N ARG A 184 9.10 2.24 -4.31
CA ARG A 184 9.71 1.06 -4.94
C ARG A 184 8.81 0.34 -5.92
N ASP A 185 7.51 0.21 -5.61
CA ASP A 185 6.62 -0.70 -6.34
C ASP A 185 5.61 0.02 -7.23
N ILE A 186 5.28 1.27 -6.90
CA ILE A 186 4.22 2.01 -7.58
C ILE A 186 4.77 3.17 -8.42
N MET A 187 5.88 3.76 -8.01
CA MET A 187 6.49 4.89 -8.72
C MET A 187 6.78 4.54 -10.19
N PRO A 188 6.47 5.43 -11.15
CA PRO A 188 6.72 5.16 -12.56
C PRO A 188 8.21 4.98 -12.82
N ALA A 189 8.56 4.00 -13.65
CA ALA A 189 9.93 3.85 -14.15
C ALA A 189 10.29 5.05 -15.03
N GLU A 190 11.53 5.53 -14.91
CA GLU A 190 12.04 6.75 -15.56
C GLU A 190 11.88 6.75 -17.09
N GLU A 191 11.83 5.57 -17.71
CA GLU A 191 11.79 5.42 -19.17
C GLU A 191 10.43 5.72 -19.82
N LYS A 192 9.33 5.90 -19.07
CA LYS A 192 7.98 6.05 -19.62
C LYS A 192 7.41 7.43 -19.39
N LYS A 193 7.63 8.35 -20.33
CA LYS A 193 7.09 9.74 -20.28
C LYS A 193 5.58 9.83 -20.00
N GLU A 194 4.77 8.94 -20.58
CA GLU A 194 3.31 8.93 -20.35
C GLU A 194 2.96 8.58 -18.89
N SER A 195 3.71 7.69 -18.27
CA SER A 195 3.51 7.32 -16.86
C SER A 195 3.85 8.48 -15.92
N LEU A 196 4.90 9.24 -16.23
CA LEU A 196 5.29 10.42 -15.47
C LEU A 196 4.19 11.50 -15.48
N LEU A 197 3.54 11.73 -16.63
CA LEU A 197 2.43 12.69 -16.73
C LEU A 197 1.28 12.33 -15.79
N PHE A 198 0.85 11.05 -15.76
CA PHE A 198 -0.21 10.59 -14.85
C PHE A 198 0.19 10.69 -13.38
N PHE A 199 1.45 10.45 -13.05
CA PHE A 199 1.99 10.66 -11.72
C PHE A 199 1.86 12.13 -11.29
N VAL A 200 2.31 13.06 -12.13
CA VAL A 200 2.24 14.50 -11.85
C VAL A 200 0.79 14.98 -11.75
N ILE A 201 -0.11 14.49 -12.59
CA ILE A 201 -1.54 14.80 -12.49
C ILE A 201 -2.11 14.35 -11.14
N GLY A 202 -1.83 13.11 -10.71
CA GLY A 202 -2.26 12.59 -9.42
C GLY A 202 -1.72 13.42 -8.25
N LEU A 203 -0.44 13.79 -8.33
CA LEU A 203 0.23 14.60 -7.32
C LEU A 203 -0.40 16.00 -7.22
N ILE A 204 -0.52 16.74 -8.33
CA ILE A 204 -1.05 18.10 -8.33
C ILE A 204 -2.51 18.11 -7.88
N PHE A 205 -3.35 17.23 -8.45
CA PHE A 205 -4.76 17.15 -8.11
C PHE A 205 -4.99 16.90 -6.61
N THR A 206 -4.31 15.91 -6.07
CA THR A 206 -4.47 15.54 -4.64
C THR A 206 -3.89 16.62 -3.73
N SER A 207 -2.72 17.17 -4.06
CA SER A 207 -2.12 18.27 -3.28
C SER A 207 -3.05 19.49 -3.23
N ALA A 208 -3.63 19.87 -4.37
CA ALA A 208 -4.58 20.97 -4.40
C ALA A 208 -5.81 20.73 -3.53
N LEU A 209 -6.39 19.52 -3.59
CA LEU A 209 -7.53 19.16 -2.75
C LEU A 209 -7.21 19.18 -1.25
N LEU A 210 -6.04 18.66 -0.85
CA LEU A 210 -5.64 18.61 0.55
C LEU A 210 -5.30 20.01 1.10
N LEU A 211 -4.67 20.86 0.31
CA LEU A 211 -4.34 22.22 0.72
C LEU A 211 -5.59 23.09 0.83
N ILE A 212 -6.55 23.00 -0.09
CA ILE A 212 -7.84 23.69 -0.01
C ILE A 212 -8.59 23.27 1.28
N LYS A 213 -8.62 21.97 1.60
CA LYS A 213 -9.21 21.46 2.85
C LYS A 213 -8.54 22.04 4.09
N GLY A 214 -7.22 22.24 4.06
CA GLY A 214 -6.46 22.77 5.20
C GLY A 214 -6.65 24.29 5.42
N VAL A 215 -7.21 25.01 4.45
CA VAL A 215 -7.50 26.45 4.52
C VAL A 215 -8.95 26.72 4.94
N LEU A 216 -9.87 25.77 4.77
CA LEU A 216 -11.27 25.83 5.22
C LEU A 216 -11.46 25.23 6.61
#